data_258afe7ac06516e4ab3ad5828f92f7d2
#
_entry.id   258afe7ac06516e4ab3ad5828f92f7d2
#
_cell.length_a   1.000
_cell.length_b   1.000
_cell.length_c   1.000
_cell.angle_alpha   90.00
_cell.angle_beta   90.00
_cell.angle_gamma   90.00
#
_symmetry.space_group_name_H-M   'P 1'
#
loop_
_entity.id
_entity.type
_entity.pdbx_description
1 polymer ?
#
loop_
_entity_poly.entity_id
_entity_poly.type
_entity_poly.pdbx_seq_one_letter_code
_entity_poly.pdbx_strand_id
1 'polypeptide(L)'
;MTQVIISDESTENVFIQLWTTPTPEDQTQLLQTMKQKMGMFQTMPGFTSMTLHPSLDGKHLGVYAQWESQATFEAAVSGNSQATEARQSFMQYGQYQGALCTVDTVMRATAKPIAMDAEFNRVFSHHTLAVNGVNLHYVTGGQGEPLLLIHGHPQSWYAWRKVMPALAQHYTLIVPDMRGYGDSSKPEVGYEKHIVAEDLHQLLQHLNVQRYYLAAYDMGGPVAYALAAAHSEQVIRFVSMESGGPPGFGLEEAFKNYWHFGFFMSPFAEQLTAGQEREFLTDFAFKGQFVYQKEAIRDKDIEEYLRTNGTAEGMRAGFAYYKAFPADAQYNREQFKGKLTLPILAIGGEHSFGEFQLQGMQQVAENIRGVVIPDAGHFIPEEVPELLVQQMLSFFQE
;
A
#
# COMPACT_ATOMS: atom_id res chain seq x y z
N MET A 1 -4.05 7.96 -19.57
CA MET A 1 -5.51 7.71 -19.67
C MET A 1 -6.15 8.45 -18.54
N THR A 2 -7.04 9.41 -18.80
CA THR A 2 -7.74 10.13 -17.73
C THR A 2 -8.71 9.15 -17.08
N GLN A 3 -8.46 8.76 -15.84
CA GLN A 3 -9.37 7.93 -15.07
C GLN A 3 -10.65 8.71 -14.77
N VAL A 4 -11.79 8.08 -15.01
CA VAL A 4 -13.07 8.58 -14.49
C VAL A 4 -13.10 8.23 -13.01
N ILE A 5 -12.95 9.22 -12.15
CA ILE A 5 -13.07 9.04 -10.70
C ILE A 5 -14.54 9.15 -10.37
N ILE A 6 -15.17 8.04 -10.02
CA ILE A 6 -16.48 8.02 -9.36
C ILE A 6 -16.15 8.06 -7.86
N SER A 7 -16.41 9.20 -7.22
CA SER A 7 -16.21 9.35 -5.79
C SER A 7 -17.29 8.56 -5.03
N ASP A 8 -16.87 7.78 -4.06
CA ASP A 8 -17.75 7.03 -3.16
C ASP A 8 -18.12 7.81 -1.88
N GLU A 9 -17.50 8.99 -1.67
CA GLU A 9 -17.74 9.82 -0.47
C GLU A 9 -18.77 10.95 -0.67
N SER A 10 -19.21 11.19 -1.90
CA SER A 10 -20.13 12.27 -2.17
C SER A 10 -21.50 11.74 -2.57
N THR A 11 -22.54 12.39 -2.04
CA THR A 11 -23.92 12.35 -2.55
C THR A 11 -24.02 13.03 -3.92
N GLU A 12 -23.02 12.89 -4.77
CA GLU A 12 -22.96 13.51 -6.09
C GLU A 12 -24.06 12.99 -6.99
N ASN A 13 -24.70 13.92 -7.66
CA ASN A 13 -25.72 13.58 -8.64
C ASN A 13 -25.04 13.33 -9.98
N VAL A 14 -25.36 12.20 -10.57
CA VAL A 14 -24.81 11.77 -11.84
C VAL A 14 -25.88 11.85 -12.90
N PHE A 15 -25.60 12.58 -13.95
CA PHE A 15 -26.45 12.62 -15.13
C PHE A 15 -25.93 11.64 -16.18
N ILE A 16 -26.71 10.59 -16.47
CA ILE A 16 -26.37 9.57 -17.46
C ILE A 16 -27.25 9.79 -18.68
N GLN A 17 -26.62 9.87 -19.86
CA GLN A 17 -27.31 9.89 -21.16
C GLN A 17 -26.81 8.75 -22.03
N LEU A 18 -27.73 8.14 -22.76
CA LEU A 18 -27.42 7.24 -23.85
C LEU A 18 -27.98 7.83 -25.14
N TRP A 19 -27.10 8.19 -26.05
CA TRP A 19 -27.42 8.62 -27.40
C TRP A 19 -27.45 7.45 -28.35
N THR A 20 -28.49 7.38 -29.19
CA THR A 20 -28.56 6.42 -30.31
C THR A 20 -28.43 7.19 -31.59
N THR A 21 -27.47 6.81 -32.43
CA THR A 21 -27.16 7.44 -33.69
C THR A 21 -27.53 6.50 -34.85
N PRO A 22 -28.06 7.03 -35.98
CA PRO A 22 -28.42 6.19 -37.13
C PRO A 22 -27.26 5.46 -37.76
N THR A 23 -26.10 6.11 -37.84
CA THR A 23 -24.91 5.58 -38.49
C THR A 23 -23.65 5.78 -37.65
N PRO A 24 -22.55 5.04 -37.94
CA PRO A 24 -21.25 5.27 -37.28
C PRO A 24 -20.64 6.66 -37.58
N GLU A 25 -20.95 7.22 -38.74
CA GLU A 25 -20.60 8.59 -39.09
C GLU A 25 -21.29 9.59 -38.18
N ASP A 26 -22.59 9.41 -37.90
CA ASP A 26 -23.33 10.26 -36.98
C ASP A 26 -22.79 10.18 -35.55
N GLN A 27 -22.39 8.99 -35.07
CA GLN A 27 -21.73 8.84 -33.79
C GLN A 27 -20.42 9.64 -33.76
N THR A 28 -19.61 9.56 -34.81
CA THR A 28 -18.33 10.26 -34.91
C THR A 28 -18.54 11.77 -34.90
N GLN A 29 -19.51 12.27 -35.64
CA GLN A 29 -19.85 13.70 -35.68
C GLN A 29 -20.41 14.19 -34.37
N LEU A 30 -21.28 13.41 -33.70
CA LEU A 30 -21.81 13.71 -32.40
C LEU A 30 -20.68 13.82 -31.35
N LEU A 31 -19.76 12.83 -31.32
CA LEU A 31 -18.62 12.82 -30.42
C LEU A 31 -17.72 14.05 -30.63
N GLN A 32 -17.41 14.41 -31.88
CA GLN A 32 -16.60 15.60 -32.19
C GLN A 32 -17.29 16.89 -31.76
N THR A 33 -18.59 17.02 -32.05
CA THR A 33 -19.38 18.21 -31.70
C THR A 33 -19.50 18.37 -30.17
N MET A 34 -19.68 17.26 -29.44
CA MET A 34 -19.68 17.30 -27.97
C MET A 34 -18.32 17.72 -27.41
N LYS A 35 -17.21 17.13 -27.91
CA LYS A 35 -15.86 17.53 -27.49
C LYS A 35 -15.57 19.00 -27.69
N GLN A 36 -16.00 19.59 -28.79
CA GLN A 36 -15.83 21.02 -29.06
C GLN A 36 -16.59 21.92 -28.07
N LYS A 37 -17.74 21.44 -27.59
CA LYS A 37 -18.63 22.18 -26.70
C LYS A 37 -18.42 21.83 -25.21
N MET A 38 -17.63 20.83 -24.87
CA MET A 38 -17.39 20.41 -23.46
C MET A 38 -16.83 21.54 -22.60
N GLY A 39 -15.99 22.40 -23.14
CA GLY A 39 -15.39 23.53 -22.40
C GLY A 39 -16.40 24.47 -21.74
N MET A 40 -17.63 24.56 -22.26
CA MET A 40 -18.67 25.39 -21.66
C MET A 40 -19.15 24.84 -20.30
N PHE A 41 -19.15 23.51 -20.12
CA PHE A 41 -19.58 22.89 -18.87
C PHE A 41 -18.61 23.16 -17.73
N GLN A 42 -17.31 23.28 -18.03
CA GLN A 42 -16.27 23.55 -17.04
C GLN A 42 -16.46 24.88 -16.28
N THR A 43 -17.22 25.81 -16.86
CA THR A 43 -17.50 27.11 -16.25
C THR A 43 -18.84 27.16 -15.54
N MET A 44 -19.62 26.07 -15.55
CA MET A 44 -20.93 26.01 -14.91
C MET A 44 -20.80 25.71 -13.41
N PRO A 45 -21.49 26.47 -12.55
CA PRO A 45 -21.47 26.19 -11.10
C PRO A 45 -21.93 24.78 -10.78
N GLY A 46 -21.17 24.07 -9.94
CA GLY A 46 -21.48 22.72 -9.51
C GLY A 46 -21.20 21.60 -10.52
N PHE A 47 -20.61 21.91 -11.68
CA PHE A 47 -20.13 20.89 -12.61
C PHE A 47 -18.81 20.29 -12.09
N THR A 48 -18.76 18.97 -11.96
CA THR A 48 -17.59 18.24 -11.45
C THR A 48 -16.81 17.58 -12.58
N SER A 49 -17.46 16.77 -13.40
CA SER A 49 -16.80 16.05 -14.49
C SER A 49 -17.75 15.61 -15.61
N MET A 50 -17.20 15.28 -16.78
CA MET A 50 -17.95 14.65 -17.87
C MET A 50 -17.07 13.71 -18.66
N THR A 51 -17.61 12.53 -19.01
CA THR A 51 -16.94 11.56 -19.86
C THR A 51 -17.84 11.12 -21.01
N LEU A 52 -17.22 10.83 -22.16
CA LEU A 52 -17.89 10.40 -23.39
C LEU A 52 -17.42 8.99 -23.74
N HIS A 53 -18.35 8.08 -23.92
CA HIS A 53 -18.11 6.66 -24.16
C HIS A 53 -18.73 6.20 -25.49
N PRO A 54 -18.01 6.34 -26.64
CA PRO A 54 -18.50 5.80 -27.89
C PRO A 54 -18.53 4.27 -27.86
N SER A 55 -19.64 3.69 -28.31
CA SER A 55 -19.76 2.24 -28.45
C SER A 55 -18.96 1.71 -29.66
N LEU A 56 -18.52 0.46 -29.57
CA LEU A 56 -17.73 -0.19 -30.62
C LEU A 56 -18.54 -0.49 -31.89
N ASP A 57 -19.88 -0.57 -31.80
CA ASP A 57 -20.77 -0.77 -32.93
C ASP A 57 -21.03 0.52 -33.74
N GLY A 58 -20.51 1.65 -33.25
CA GLY A 58 -20.66 2.94 -33.90
C GLY A 58 -22.06 3.56 -33.83
N LYS A 59 -22.97 3.01 -33.00
CA LYS A 59 -24.39 3.44 -33.00
C LYS A 59 -24.82 4.08 -31.69
N HIS A 60 -23.98 4.07 -30.67
CA HIS A 60 -24.33 4.61 -29.34
C HIS A 60 -23.20 5.48 -28.79
N LEU A 61 -23.55 6.53 -28.05
CA LEU A 61 -22.63 7.36 -27.29
C LEU A 61 -23.17 7.50 -25.87
N GLY A 62 -22.48 6.92 -24.90
CA GLY A 62 -22.74 7.15 -23.48
C GLY A 62 -22.13 8.46 -23.02
N VAL A 63 -22.87 9.25 -22.26
CA VAL A 63 -22.40 10.46 -21.57
C VAL A 63 -22.63 10.25 -20.09
N TYR A 64 -21.58 10.44 -19.31
CA TYR A 64 -21.62 10.43 -17.86
C TYR A 64 -21.13 11.77 -17.36
N ALA A 65 -21.95 12.50 -16.60
CA ALA A 65 -21.61 13.83 -16.06
C ALA A 65 -21.93 13.89 -14.59
N GLN A 66 -21.01 14.42 -13.78
CA GLN A 66 -21.14 14.58 -12.34
C GLN A 66 -21.41 16.05 -11.97
N TRP A 67 -22.24 16.24 -10.96
CA TRP A 67 -22.68 17.54 -10.46
C TRP A 67 -22.77 17.53 -8.94
N GLU A 68 -22.40 18.62 -8.30
CA GLU A 68 -22.48 18.79 -6.83
C GLU A 68 -23.88 18.56 -6.27
N SER A 69 -24.93 18.94 -7.03
CA SER A 69 -26.31 18.76 -6.61
C SER A 69 -27.28 18.72 -7.78
N GLN A 70 -28.49 18.18 -7.54
CA GLN A 70 -29.59 18.26 -8.48
C GLN A 70 -29.93 19.72 -8.87
N ALA A 71 -29.91 20.63 -7.90
CA ALA A 71 -30.22 22.04 -8.15
C ALA A 71 -29.23 22.72 -9.09
N THR A 72 -27.94 22.45 -8.97
CA THR A 72 -26.90 22.97 -9.87
C THR A 72 -27.03 22.39 -11.28
N PHE A 73 -27.34 21.09 -11.39
CA PHE A 73 -27.65 20.46 -12.67
C PHE A 73 -28.86 21.09 -13.36
N GLU A 74 -30.00 21.24 -12.63
CA GLU A 74 -31.21 21.82 -13.18
C GLU A 74 -31.01 23.28 -13.61
N ALA A 75 -30.28 24.06 -12.83
CA ALA A 75 -29.93 25.45 -13.19
C ALA A 75 -29.07 25.52 -14.46
N ALA A 76 -28.12 24.61 -14.60
CA ALA A 76 -27.25 24.55 -15.79
C ALA A 76 -27.99 24.12 -17.06
N VAL A 77 -28.97 23.23 -16.94
CA VAL A 77 -29.68 22.66 -18.11
C VAL A 77 -30.93 23.48 -18.47
N SER A 78 -31.69 23.98 -17.49
CA SER A 78 -33.00 24.59 -17.72
C SER A 78 -32.96 26.11 -17.96
N GLY A 79 -31.93 26.81 -17.54
CA GLY A 79 -31.84 28.29 -17.61
C GLY A 79 -30.72 28.79 -18.55
N ASN A 80 -29.91 27.94 -19.13
CA ASN A 80 -28.72 28.32 -19.87
C ASN A 80 -28.96 28.24 -21.39
N SER A 81 -28.93 29.41 -22.07
CA SER A 81 -29.10 29.47 -23.51
C SER A 81 -28.00 28.71 -24.30
N GLN A 82 -26.77 28.71 -23.81
CA GLN A 82 -25.66 27.97 -24.44
C GLN A 82 -25.85 26.46 -24.33
N ALA A 83 -26.35 25.98 -23.19
CA ALA A 83 -26.68 24.56 -23.02
C ALA A 83 -27.82 24.12 -23.95
N THR A 84 -28.83 25.01 -24.11
CA THR A 84 -29.96 24.77 -25.04
C THR A 84 -29.47 24.69 -26.49
N GLU A 85 -28.62 25.62 -26.91
CA GLU A 85 -28.06 25.65 -28.27
C GLU A 85 -27.15 24.44 -28.51
N ALA A 86 -26.30 24.07 -27.54
CA ALA A 86 -25.47 22.88 -27.61
C ALA A 86 -26.34 21.63 -27.79
N ARG A 87 -27.38 21.46 -26.99
CA ARG A 87 -28.32 20.34 -27.09
C ARG A 87 -28.97 20.25 -28.46
N GLN A 88 -29.43 21.38 -29.00
CA GLN A 88 -30.02 21.41 -30.35
C GLN A 88 -29.01 20.96 -31.43
N SER A 89 -27.72 21.36 -31.28
CA SER A 89 -26.68 20.93 -32.24
C SER A 89 -26.32 19.44 -32.10
N PHE A 90 -26.58 18.80 -30.98
CA PHE A 90 -26.38 17.35 -30.82
C PHE A 90 -27.54 16.54 -31.39
N MET A 91 -28.78 17.03 -31.25
CA MET A 91 -29.99 16.31 -31.71
C MET A 91 -30.06 16.09 -33.23
N GLN A 92 -29.26 16.80 -34.01
CA GLN A 92 -29.18 16.54 -35.45
C GLN A 92 -28.51 15.20 -35.81
N TYR A 93 -27.71 14.63 -34.90
CA TYR A 93 -26.96 13.38 -35.10
C TYR A 93 -27.61 12.16 -34.44
N GLY A 94 -28.59 12.35 -33.57
CA GLY A 94 -29.23 11.23 -32.88
C GLY A 94 -30.25 11.65 -31.83
N GLN A 95 -30.81 10.64 -31.17
CA GLN A 95 -31.74 10.82 -30.07
C GLN A 95 -31.09 10.33 -28.78
N TYR A 96 -31.47 10.90 -27.64
CA TYR A 96 -30.95 10.44 -26.36
C TYR A 96 -32.07 10.16 -25.36
N GLN A 97 -31.76 9.25 -24.43
CA GLN A 97 -32.48 9.06 -23.16
C GLN A 97 -31.51 9.40 -22.04
N GLY A 98 -31.96 10.11 -21.04
CA GLY A 98 -31.11 10.49 -19.90
C GLY A 98 -31.88 10.55 -18.61
N ALA A 99 -31.18 10.29 -17.51
CA ALA A 99 -31.69 10.39 -16.15
C ALA A 99 -30.64 10.98 -15.22
N LEU A 100 -31.10 11.78 -14.26
CA LEU A 100 -30.29 12.16 -13.11
C LEU A 100 -30.40 11.03 -12.08
N CYS A 101 -29.25 10.54 -11.62
CA CYS A 101 -29.16 9.43 -10.69
C CYS A 101 -28.32 9.85 -9.48
N THR A 102 -28.54 9.22 -8.34
CA THR A 102 -27.58 9.23 -7.23
C THR A 102 -26.70 8.00 -7.33
N VAL A 103 -25.43 8.13 -6.96
CA VAL A 103 -24.54 6.97 -6.85
C VAL A 103 -24.90 6.23 -5.57
N ASP A 104 -25.38 5.00 -5.69
CA ASP A 104 -25.72 4.14 -4.54
C ASP A 104 -24.51 3.30 -4.12
N THR A 105 -23.86 2.68 -5.09
CA THR A 105 -22.73 1.77 -4.83
C THR A 105 -21.72 1.83 -5.96
N VAL A 106 -20.45 1.97 -5.61
CA VAL A 106 -19.32 1.83 -6.53
C VAL A 106 -18.62 0.50 -6.27
N MET A 107 -18.74 -0.43 -7.21
CA MET A 107 -17.94 -1.66 -7.18
C MET A 107 -16.72 -1.50 -8.07
N ARG A 108 -15.54 -1.59 -7.48
CA ARG A 108 -14.28 -1.66 -8.22
C ARG A 108 -13.85 -3.12 -8.34
N ALA A 109 -13.38 -3.51 -9.51
CA ALA A 109 -12.72 -4.79 -9.63
C ALA A 109 -11.47 -4.77 -8.77
N THR A 110 -11.35 -5.73 -7.84
CA THR A 110 -10.10 -5.93 -7.12
C THR A 110 -9.03 -6.33 -8.13
N ALA A 111 -7.95 -5.57 -8.20
CA ALA A 111 -6.81 -5.95 -9.04
C ALA A 111 -6.33 -7.34 -8.61
N LYS A 112 -6.14 -8.23 -9.57
CA LYS A 112 -5.65 -9.58 -9.26
C LYS A 112 -4.21 -9.51 -8.78
N PRO A 113 -3.82 -10.31 -7.76
CA PRO A 113 -2.43 -10.46 -7.37
C PRO A 113 -1.56 -10.85 -8.57
N ILE A 114 -0.31 -10.40 -8.55
CA ILE A 114 0.65 -10.81 -9.57
C ILE A 114 0.80 -12.33 -9.57
N ALA A 115 0.75 -12.92 -10.76
CA ALA A 115 1.01 -14.35 -10.88
C ALA A 115 2.50 -14.63 -10.67
N MET A 116 2.83 -15.38 -9.62
CA MET A 116 4.15 -15.96 -9.44
C MET A 116 4.37 -17.09 -10.43
N ASP A 117 5.64 -17.40 -10.70
CA ASP A 117 5.95 -18.52 -11.59
C ASP A 117 5.53 -19.88 -11.00
N ALA A 118 5.50 -20.91 -11.85
CA ALA A 118 5.04 -22.24 -11.45
C ALA A 118 5.97 -22.93 -10.43
N GLU A 119 7.24 -22.54 -10.36
CA GLU A 119 8.19 -23.08 -9.40
C GLU A 119 7.94 -22.48 -8.01
N PHE A 120 7.77 -21.18 -7.93
CA PHE A 120 7.39 -20.51 -6.69
C PHE A 120 6.09 -21.11 -6.12
N ASN A 121 5.04 -21.23 -6.95
CA ASN A 121 3.73 -21.74 -6.55
C ASN A 121 3.74 -23.25 -6.17
N ARG A 122 4.79 -24.00 -6.49
CA ARG A 122 4.94 -25.37 -5.99
C ARG A 122 5.47 -25.44 -4.56
N VAL A 123 6.22 -24.44 -4.14
CA VAL A 123 6.83 -24.38 -2.81
C VAL A 123 5.98 -23.59 -1.84
N PHE A 124 5.35 -22.52 -2.31
CA PHE A 124 4.66 -21.54 -1.46
C PHE A 124 3.16 -21.53 -1.70
N SER A 125 2.41 -21.40 -0.60
CA SER A 125 0.96 -21.33 -0.60
C SER A 125 0.47 -20.09 0.17
N HIS A 126 -0.63 -19.53 -0.29
CA HIS A 126 -1.29 -18.36 0.30
C HIS A 126 -2.41 -18.81 1.22
N HIS A 127 -2.53 -18.17 2.36
CA HIS A 127 -3.53 -18.46 3.38
C HIS A 127 -4.08 -17.17 3.96
N THR A 128 -5.27 -17.26 4.56
CA THR A 128 -5.86 -16.20 5.37
C THR A 128 -6.34 -16.78 6.68
N LEU A 129 -6.03 -16.09 7.77
CA LEU A 129 -6.40 -16.50 9.13
C LEU A 129 -6.99 -15.33 9.91
N ALA A 130 -8.12 -15.58 10.59
CA ALA A 130 -8.70 -14.61 11.52
C ALA A 130 -7.96 -14.66 12.87
N VAL A 131 -7.32 -13.56 13.24
CA VAL A 131 -6.59 -13.39 14.50
C VAL A 131 -6.80 -11.98 15.04
N ASN A 132 -6.90 -11.81 16.35
CA ASN A 132 -6.95 -10.50 17.01
C ASN A 132 -7.92 -9.48 16.34
N GLY A 133 -9.06 -9.98 15.86
CA GLY A 133 -10.10 -9.15 15.23
C GLY A 133 -9.84 -8.72 13.78
N VAL A 134 -8.80 -9.25 13.13
CA VAL A 134 -8.47 -8.99 11.73
C VAL A 134 -8.27 -10.30 10.96
N ASN A 135 -8.40 -10.25 9.64
CA ASN A 135 -7.96 -11.34 8.77
C ASN A 135 -6.55 -11.03 8.27
N LEU A 136 -5.57 -11.86 8.64
CA LEU A 136 -4.22 -11.78 8.12
C LEU A 136 -4.05 -12.72 6.94
N HIS A 137 -3.62 -12.17 5.83
CA HIS A 137 -3.04 -12.94 4.73
C HIS A 137 -1.59 -13.28 5.04
N TYR A 138 -1.15 -14.49 4.72
CA TYR A 138 0.24 -14.89 4.81
C TYR A 138 0.61 -15.93 3.76
N VAL A 139 1.89 -15.95 3.42
CA VAL A 139 2.48 -16.93 2.52
C VAL A 139 3.37 -17.86 3.33
N THR A 140 3.28 -19.17 3.10
CA THR A 140 4.12 -20.15 3.78
C THR A 140 4.65 -21.20 2.81
N GLY A 141 5.82 -21.76 3.13
CA GLY A 141 6.47 -22.82 2.35
C GLY A 141 7.87 -23.10 2.84
N GLY A 142 8.51 -24.15 2.28
CA GLY A 142 9.83 -24.59 2.70
C GLY A 142 9.78 -25.69 3.77
N GLN A 143 10.93 -25.96 4.37
CA GLN A 143 11.09 -27.01 5.39
C GLN A 143 12.18 -26.64 6.39
N GLY A 144 12.10 -27.16 7.60
CA GLY A 144 13.03 -26.87 8.69
C GLY A 144 12.39 -26.01 9.78
N GLU A 145 13.23 -25.38 10.62
CA GLU A 145 12.78 -24.50 11.70
C GLU A 145 11.98 -23.30 11.16
N PRO A 146 10.98 -22.81 11.88
CA PRO A 146 10.17 -21.67 11.44
C PRO A 146 10.98 -20.39 11.35
N LEU A 147 10.77 -19.62 10.27
CA LEU A 147 11.32 -18.28 10.08
C LEU A 147 10.20 -17.32 9.73
N LEU A 148 9.94 -16.36 10.62
CA LEU A 148 8.98 -15.27 10.41
C LEU A 148 9.66 -14.11 9.71
N LEU A 149 9.11 -13.69 8.56
CA LEU A 149 9.59 -12.56 7.75
C LEU A 149 8.56 -11.43 7.77
N ILE A 150 8.88 -10.27 8.34
CA ILE A 150 7.97 -9.13 8.49
C ILE A 150 8.44 -8.00 7.57
N HIS A 151 7.56 -7.61 6.64
CA HIS A 151 7.82 -6.55 5.66
C HIS A 151 7.70 -5.13 6.25
N GLY A 152 8.06 -4.12 5.47
CA GLY A 152 7.93 -2.71 5.80
C GLY A 152 6.88 -1.96 4.97
N HIS A 153 6.84 -0.63 5.17
CA HIS A 153 6.01 0.30 4.42
C HIS A 153 6.70 0.72 3.09
N PRO A 154 6.00 0.87 2.00
CA PRO A 154 4.60 0.53 1.71
C PRO A 154 4.48 -0.81 0.96
N GLN A 155 5.11 -1.85 1.49
CA GLN A 155 5.18 -3.14 0.84
C GLN A 155 4.23 -4.19 1.46
N SER A 156 4.47 -5.47 1.15
CA SER A 156 3.70 -6.63 1.58
C SER A 156 4.63 -7.85 1.68
N TRP A 157 4.11 -9.05 1.91
CA TRP A 157 4.87 -10.29 1.82
C TRP A 157 5.73 -10.36 0.55
N TYR A 158 5.28 -9.74 -0.53
CA TYR A 158 5.91 -9.75 -1.84
C TYR A 158 7.33 -9.17 -1.85
N ALA A 159 7.67 -8.34 -0.88
CA ALA A 159 9.02 -7.80 -0.68
C ALA A 159 10.08 -8.89 -0.50
N TRP A 160 9.69 -10.02 0.08
CA TRP A 160 10.58 -11.12 0.39
C TRP A 160 10.73 -12.13 -0.75
N ARG A 161 9.93 -12.04 -1.83
CA ARG A 161 9.85 -13.04 -2.90
C ARG A 161 11.19 -13.46 -3.50
N LYS A 162 12.17 -12.54 -3.57
CA LYS A 162 13.49 -12.81 -4.15
C LYS A 162 14.38 -13.65 -3.23
N VAL A 163 14.20 -13.55 -1.92
CA VAL A 163 14.98 -14.28 -0.92
C VAL A 163 14.29 -15.57 -0.46
N MET A 164 12.97 -15.65 -0.58
CA MET A 164 12.17 -16.78 -0.12
C MET A 164 12.63 -18.13 -0.70
N PRO A 165 12.90 -18.30 -2.01
CA PRO A 165 13.29 -19.59 -2.57
C PRO A 165 14.59 -20.16 -1.97
N ALA A 166 15.56 -19.30 -1.68
CA ALA A 166 16.82 -19.73 -1.07
C ALA A 166 16.64 -20.04 0.42
N LEU A 167 15.92 -19.21 1.17
CA LEU A 167 15.66 -19.43 2.59
C LEU A 167 14.78 -20.67 2.84
N ALA A 168 13.82 -20.96 1.96
CA ALA A 168 12.93 -22.12 2.06
C ALA A 168 13.62 -23.48 1.94
N GLN A 169 14.87 -23.50 1.48
CA GLN A 169 15.70 -24.72 1.48
C GLN A 169 16.15 -25.11 2.90
N HIS A 170 16.12 -24.17 3.84
CA HIS A 170 16.62 -24.33 5.21
C HIS A 170 15.56 -24.12 6.28
N TYR A 171 14.50 -23.33 5.97
CA TYR A 171 13.48 -22.89 6.93
C TYR A 171 12.08 -23.08 6.39
N THR A 172 11.13 -23.31 7.30
CA THR A 172 9.72 -23.15 7.01
C THR A 172 9.38 -21.67 7.14
N LEU A 173 9.12 -21.00 6.02
CA LEU A 173 8.85 -19.57 5.98
C LEU A 173 7.40 -19.26 6.36
N ILE A 174 7.20 -18.21 7.15
CA ILE A 174 5.92 -17.61 7.48
C ILE A 174 6.05 -16.12 7.15
N VAL A 175 5.34 -15.67 6.12
CA VAL A 175 5.52 -14.34 5.54
C VAL A 175 4.16 -13.62 5.50
N PRO A 176 3.73 -13.00 6.62
CA PRO A 176 2.45 -12.32 6.69
C PRO A 176 2.47 -10.96 5.98
N ASP A 177 1.30 -10.57 5.50
CA ASP A 177 0.96 -9.16 5.34
C ASP A 177 0.51 -8.63 6.71
N MET A 178 1.18 -7.63 7.26
CA MET A 178 0.71 -6.98 8.48
C MET A 178 -0.67 -6.37 8.26
N ARG A 179 -1.49 -6.23 9.33
CA ARG A 179 -2.77 -5.48 9.20
C ARG A 179 -2.53 -4.15 8.47
N GLY A 180 -3.44 -3.76 7.61
CA GLY A 180 -3.31 -2.52 6.84
C GLY A 180 -2.53 -2.64 5.55
N TYR A 181 -1.77 -3.73 5.34
CA TYR A 181 -0.96 -3.95 4.14
C TYR A 181 -1.42 -5.19 3.36
N GLY A 182 -0.98 -5.24 2.11
CA GLY A 182 -1.20 -6.38 1.25
C GLY A 182 -2.67 -6.81 1.18
N ASP A 183 -2.90 -8.10 1.23
CA ASP A 183 -4.24 -8.70 1.21
C ASP A 183 -4.84 -8.92 2.62
N SER A 184 -4.19 -8.39 3.67
CA SER A 184 -4.73 -8.36 5.03
C SER A 184 -5.77 -7.26 5.22
N SER A 185 -6.63 -7.43 6.26
CA SER A 185 -7.62 -6.42 6.66
C SER A 185 -7.00 -5.06 6.94
N LYS A 186 -7.72 -3.99 6.62
CA LYS A 186 -7.32 -2.59 6.82
C LYS A 186 -8.26 -1.88 7.81
N PRO A 187 -8.23 -2.27 9.12
CA PRO A 187 -9.11 -1.69 10.13
C PRO A 187 -8.86 -0.19 10.29
N GLU A 188 -9.81 0.51 10.91
CA GLU A 188 -9.70 1.95 11.20
C GLU A 188 -8.66 2.27 12.27
N VAL A 189 -8.41 1.35 13.21
CA VAL A 189 -7.55 1.53 14.39
C VAL A 189 -6.72 0.28 14.70
N GLY A 190 -5.80 0.39 15.66
CA GLY A 190 -5.01 -0.75 16.15
C GLY A 190 -3.69 -0.90 15.41
N TYR A 191 -3.04 0.21 15.07
CA TYR A 191 -1.77 0.23 14.37
C TYR A 191 -0.56 0.46 15.28
N GLU A 192 -0.78 0.44 16.59
CA GLU A 192 0.27 0.40 17.60
C GLU A 192 1.05 -0.93 17.46
N LYS A 193 2.38 -0.85 17.53
CA LYS A 193 3.27 -1.98 17.20
C LYS A 193 3.06 -3.19 18.11
N HIS A 194 2.67 -2.98 19.36
CA HIS A 194 2.33 -4.09 20.25
C HIS A 194 1.02 -4.79 19.85
N ILE A 195 0.04 -4.08 19.28
CA ILE A 195 -1.20 -4.68 18.76
C ILE A 195 -0.91 -5.49 17.50
N VAL A 196 -0.08 -4.94 16.59
CA VAL A 196 0.34 -5.66 15.37
C VAL A 196 1.20 -6.88 15.73
N ALA A 197 2.06 -6.77 16.74
CA ALA A 197 2.85 -7.89 17.25
C ALA A 197 1.96 -9.00 17.82
N GLU A 198 0.85 -8.64 18.50
CA GLU A 198 -0.14 -9.62 18.97
C GLU A 198 -0.82 -10.37 17.83
N ASP A 199 -1.11 -9.73 16.68
CA ASP A 199 -1.62 -10.43 15.50
C ASP A 199 -0.67 -11.55 15.06
N LEU A 200 0.63 -11.21 15.00
CA LEU A 200 1.66 -12.15 14.58
C LEU A 200 1.88 -13.26 15.60
N HIS A 201 1.79 -12.92 16.88
CA HIS A 201 1.86 -13.92 17.96
C HIS A 201 0.70 -14.92 17.86
N GLN A 202 -0.54 -14.45 17.68
CA GLN A 202 -1.69 -15.31 17.50
C GLN A 202 -1.61 -16.14 16.20
N LEU A 203 -1.08 -15.58 15.10
CA LEU A 203 -0.79 -16.34 13.89
C LEU A 203 0.16 -17.50 14.19
N LEU A 204 1.29 -17.25 14.87
CA LEU A 204 2.27 -18.27 15.24
C LEU A 204 1.69 -19.33 16.18
N GLN A 205 0.89 -18.91 17.17
CA GLN A 205 0.16 -19.84 18.05
C GLN A 205 -0.77 -20.78 17.26
N HIS A 206 -1.52 -20.22 16.31
CA HIS A 206 -2.45 -20.98 15.47
C HIS A 206 -1.72 -22.01 14.60
N LEU A 207 -0.53 -21.66 14.13
CA LEU A 207 0.36 -22.54 13.38
C LEU A 207 1.13 -23.52 14.28
N ASN A 208 0.91 -23.50 15.60
CA ASN A 208 1.63 -24.30 16.60
C ASN A 208 3.15 -24.04 16.61
N VAL A 209 3.59 -22.83 16.25
CA VAL A 209 4.97 -22.40 16.26
C VAL A 209 5.33 -21.86 17.65
N GLN A 210 6.18 -22.58 18.38
CA GLN A 210 6.59 -22.17 19.74
C GLN A 210 7.92 -21.45 19.77
N ARG A 211 8.81 -21.75 18.82
CA ARG A 211 10.11 -21.08 18.67
C ARG A 211 10.37 -20.83 17.19
N TYR A 212 10.99 -19.70 16.88
CA TYR A 212 11.20 -19.29 15.50
C TYR A 212 12.38 -18.33 15.36
N TYR A 213 12.94 -18.29 14.16
CA TYR A 213 13.82 -17.22 13.69
C TYR A 213 12.98 -16.05 13.23
N LEU A 214 13.50 -14.83 13.39
CA LEU A 214 12.79 -13.60 13.08
C LEU A 214 13.63 -12.72 12.16
N ALA A 215 13.05 -12.18 11.10
CA ALA A 215 13.65 -11.12 10.30
C ALA A 215 12.60 -10.07 9.94
N ALA A 216 12.99 -8.81 10.03
CA ALA A 216 12.09 -7.70 9.76
C ALA A 216 12.85 -6.48 9.26
N TYR A 217 12.20 -5.64 8.47
CA TYR A 217 12.80 -4.39 8.04
C TYR A 217 11.78 -3.25 7.99
N ASP A 218 12.28 -2.01 8.00
CA ASP A 218 11.48 -0.78 7.97
C ASP A 218 10.39 -0.80 9.07
N MET A 219 9.12 -0.55 8.76
CA MET A 219 8.00 -0.57 9.71
C MET A 219 7.82 -1.94 10.40
N GLY A 220 8.25 -3.01 9.76
CA GLY A 220 8.28 -4.35 10.38
C GLY A 220 9.27 -4.45 11.54
N GLY A 221 10.35 -3.65 11.56
CA GLY A 221 11.36 -3.66 12.61
C GLY A 221 10.80 -3.32 14.00
N PRO A 222 10.10 -2.18 14.18
CA PRO A 222 9.41 -1.86 15.43
C PRO A 222 8.35 -2.89 15.87
N VAL A 223 7.65 -3.52 14.93
CA VAL A 223 6.70 -4.61 15.21
C VAL A 223 7.45 -5.84 15.71
N ALA A 224 8.54 -6.23 15.03
CA ALA A 224 9.39 -7.35 15.41
C ALA A 224 10.04 -7.13 16.79
N TYR A 225 10.45 -5.89 17.10
CA TYR A 225 10.93 -5.54 18.43
C TYR A 225 9.84 -5.76 19.49
N ALA A 226 8.63 -5.26 19.28
CA ALA A 226 7.52 -5.44 20.22
C ALA A 226 7.20 -6.92 20.44
N LEU A 227 7.20 -7.73 19.37
CA LEU A 227 7.02 -9.18 19.43
C LEU A 227 8.14 -9.86 20.22
N ALA A 228 9.40 -9.54 19.91
CA ALA A 228 10.55 -10.11 20.60
C ALA A 228 10.65 -9.67 22.06
N ALA A 229 10.25 -8.45 22.39
CA ALA A 229 10.26 -7.95 23.77
C ALA A 229 9.16 -8.59 24.64
N ALA A 230 8.00 -8.90 24.03
CA ALA A 230 6.91 -9.58 24.73
C ALA A 230 7.13 -11.11 24.88
N HIS A 231 7.85 -11.74 23.93
CA HIS A 231 8.00 -13.20 23.80
C HIS A 231 9.45 -13.62 23.50
N SER A 232 10.42 -13.05 24.22
CA SER A 232 11.85 -13.23 23.92
C SER A 232 12.31 -14.69 23.94
N GLU A 233 11.68 -15.53 24.77
CA GLU A 233 11.97 -16.96 24.91
C GLU A 233 11.58 -17.77 23.65
N GLN A 234 10.70 -17.23 22.81
CA GLN A 234 10.26 -17.87 21.57
C GLN A 234 11.16 -17.52 20.37
N VAL A 235 11.87 -16.39 20.44
CA VAL A 235 12.73 -15.91 19.34
C VAL A 235 14.13 -16.50 19.49
N ILE A 236 14.54 -17.33 18.51
CA ILE A 236 15.86 -17.96 18.50
C ILE A 236 16.95 -16.93 18.17
N ARG A 237 16.77 -16.19 17.09
CA ARG A 237 17.65 -15.11 16.62
C ARG A 237 16.81 -14.07 15.85
N PHE A 238 17.25 -12.83 15.85
CA PHE A 238 16.54 -11.75 15.17
C PHE A 238 17.44 -10.96 14.23
N VAL A 239 17.02 -10.84 12.96
CA VAL A 239 17.64 -9.95 11.96
C VAL A 239 16.77 -8.71 11.82
N SER A 240 17.28 -7.56 12.27
CA SER A 240 16.62 -6.25 12.20
C SER A 240 17.28 -5.38 11.12
N MET A 241 16.50 -4.89 10.17
CA MET A 241 17.01 -4.13 9.02
C MET A 241 16.29 -2.82 8.83
N GLU A 242 17.04 -1.75 8.46
CA GLU A 242 16.50 -0.50 7.93
C GLU A 242 15.36 0.12 8.76
N SER A 243 15.40 0.00 10.08
CA SER A 243 14.36 0.47 10.98
C SER A 243 14.85 1.49 12.03
N GLY A 244 16.15 1.62 12.19
CA GLY A 244 16.78 2.60 13.09
C GLY A 244 16.48 2.41 14.58
N GLY A 245 15.86 1.29 14.97
CA GLY A 245 15.43 1.00 16.34
C GLY A 245 13.92 1.26 16.55
N PRO A 246 13.38 0.90 17.73
CA PRO A 246 11.98 1.08 18.05
C PRO A 246 11.65 2.49 18.55
N PRO A 247 10.38 2.95 18.42
CA PRO A 247 9.92 4.19 19.03
C PRO A 247 10.19 4.23 20.54
N GLY A 248 10.63 5.37 21.03
CA GLY A 248 10.97 5.57 22.44
C GLY A 248 12.44 5.31 22.78
N PHE A 249 13.22 4.76 21.84
CA PHE A 249 14.62 4.38 22.01
C PHE A 249 15.50 4.80 20.84
N GLY A 250 15.31 6.02 20.33
CA GLY A 250 16.21 6.63 19.35
C GLY A 250 15.65 6.79 17.95
N LEU A 251 14.54 6.13 17.58
CA LEU A 251 13.90 6.34 16.27
C LEU A 251 13.53 7.80 16.04
N GLU A 252 13.22 8.55 17.11
CA GLU A 252 12.86 9.96 17.06
C GLU A 252 13.96 10.86 16.44
N GLU A 253 15.21 10.43 16.46
CA GLU A 253 16.30 11.16 15.78
C GLU A 253 16.13 11.11 14.25
N ALA A 254 15.55 10.02 13.71
CA ALA A 254 15.23 9.92 12.29
C ALA A 254 14.19 10.97 11.84
N PHE A 255 13.27 11.37 12.73
CA PHE A 255 12.24 12.37 12.42
C PHE A 255 12.81 13.73 12.01
N LYS A 256 14.03 14.05 12.47
CA LYS A 256 14.72 15.28 12.12
C LYS A 256 15.33 15.25 10.71
N ASN A 257 15.69 14.06 10.27
CA ASN A 257 16.42 13.85 9.02
C ASN A 257 15.52 13.43 7.86
N TYR A 258 14.37 12.84 8.16
CA TYR A 258 13.44 12.28 7.17
C TYR A 258 12.09 12.98 7.27
N TRP A 259 11.86 13.95 6.38
CA TRP A 259 10.65 14.79 6.33
C TRP A 259 9.34 14.00 6.32
N HIS A 260 9.34 12.81 5.72
CA HIS A 260 8.14 11.99 5.57
C HIS A 260 7.56 11.50 6.91
N PHE A 261 8.38 11.34 7.95
CA PHE A 261 7.84 11.01 9.29
C PHE A 261 6.87 12.08 9.77
N GLY A 262 7.26 13.36 9.68
CA GLY A 262 6.39 14.47 10.04
C GLY A 262 5.15 14.57 9.16
N PHE A 263 5.31 14.34 7.86
CA PHE A 263 4.21 14.35 6.91
C PHE A 263 3.21 13.21 7.19
N PHE A 264 3.68 11.97 7.35
CA PHE A 264 2.80 10.80 7.58
C PHE A 264 2.10 10.82 8.93
N MET A 265 2.69 11.45 9.95
CA MET A 265 2.03 11.69 11.24
C MET A 265 1.03 12.85 11.19
N SER A 266 1.05 13.68 10.14
CA SER A 266 0.14 14.81 10.00
C SER A 266 -1.31 14.32 9.84
N PRO A 267 -2.29 15.02 10.43
CA PRO A 267 -3.71 14.76 10.19
C PRO A 267 -4.14 15.05 8.75
N PHE A 268 -3.33 15.79 7.97
CA PHE A 268 -3.60 16.17 6.59
C PHE A 268 -3.00 15.22 5.54
N ALA A 269 -2.21 14.22 5.93
CA ALA A 269 -1.50 13.35 5.00
C ALA A 269 -2.46 12.66 4.01
N GLU A 270 -3.54 12.07 4.51
CA GLU A 270 -4.55 11.41 3.70
C GLU A 270 -5.23 12.39 2.72
N GLN A 271 -5.64 13.56 3.21
CA GLN A 271 -6.28 14.59 2.39
C GLN A 271 -5.34 15.09 1.27
N LEU A 272 -4.06 15.26 1.57
CA LEU A 272 -3.08 15.78 0.60
C LEU A 272 -2.66 14.75 -0.45
N THR A 273 -2.85 13.47 -0.18
CA THR A 273 -2.54 12.37 -1.12
C THR A 273 -3.79 11.81 -1.81
N ALA A 274 -4.99 12.26 -1.42
CA ALA A 274 -6.24 11.76 -1.96
C ALA A 274 -6.33 11.93 -3.48
N GLY A 275 -6.64 10.84 -4.18
CA GLY A 275 -6.70 10.79 -5.64
C GLY A 275 -5.35 10.70 -6.35
N GLN A 276 -4.24 10.72 -5.61
CA GLN A 276 -2.87 10.60 -6.13
C GLN A 276 -2.06 9.50 -5.40
N GLU A 277 -2.74 8.58 -4.73
CA GLU A 277 -2.12 7.58 -3.86
C GLU A 277 -1.05 6.76 -4.59
N ARG A 278 -1.36 6.35 -5.81
CA ARG A 278 -0.47 5.52 -6.63
C ARG A 278 0.77 6.30 -7.09
N GLU A 279 0.57 7.49 -7.61
CA GLU A 279 1.64 8.39 -8.05
C GLU A 279 2.53 8.75 -6.86
N PHE A 280 1.93 9.11 -5.73
CA PHE A 280 2.66 9.45 -4.52
C PHE A 280 3.55 8.29 -4.06
N LEU A 281 3.03 7.07 -3.92
CA LEU A 281 3.82 5.93 -3.49
C LEU A 281 4.89 5.55 -4.53
N THR A 282 4.60 5.67 -5.81
CA THR A 282 5.56 5.40 -6.88
C THR A 282 6.76 6.35 -6.78
N ASP A 283 6.49 7.64 -6.72
CA ASP A 283 7.54 8.66 -6.75
C ASP A 283 8.26 8.77 -5.40
N PHE A 284 7.53 8.63 -4.30
CA PHE A 284 8.11 8.69 -2.95
C PHE A 284 8.95 7.44 -2.65
N ALA A 285 8.36 6.24 -2.75
CA ALA A 285 8.99 5.03 -2.27
C ALA A 285 9.81 4.32 -3.35
N PHE A 286 9.19 3.97 -4.47
CA PHE A 286 9.75 2.97 -5.37
C PHE A 286 10.68 3.52 -6.45
N LYS A 287 10.48 4.77 -6.89
CA LYS A 287 11.36 5.49 -7.84
C LYS A 287 12.12 6.64 -7.19
N GLY A 288 11.84 6.90 -5.92
CA GLY A 288 12.42 7.98 -5.14
C GLY A 288 13.84 7.71 -4.61
N GLN A 289 14.22 8.49 -3.60
CA GLN A 289 15.56 8.48 -3.04
C GLN A 289 15.93 7.23 -2.23
N PHE A 290 14.93 6.43 -1.83
CA PHE A 290 15.14 5.26 -0.97
C PHE A 290 15.70 4.04 -1.71
N VAL A 291 15.53 3.98 -3.02
CA VAL A 291 16.06 2.91 -3.88
C VAL A 291 17.39 3.35 -4.47
N TYR A 292 18.47 2.65 -4.13
CA TYR A 292 19.79 2.89 -4.72
C TYR A 292 19.93 2.14 -6.05
N GLN A 293 19.61 0.84 -6.07
CA GLN A 293 19.61 -0.01 -7.27
C GLN A 293 18.32 0.22 -8.07
N LYS A 294 18.30 1.25 -8.92
CA LYS A 294 17.08 1.74 -9.59
C LYS A 294 16.27 0.70 -10.37
N GLU A 295 16.93 -0.36 -10.86
CA GLU A 295 16.29 -1.44 -11.62
C GLU A 295 15.82 -2.62 -10.72
N ALA A 296 16.06 -2.53 -9.41
CA ALA A 296 15.73 -3.62 -8.50
C ALA A 296 14.22 -3.84 -8.35
N ILE A 297 13.43 -2.78 -8.37
CA ILE A 297 11.97 -2.82 -8.27
C ILE A 297 11.38 -2.40 -9.61
N ARG A 298 10.96 -3.38 -10.41
CA ARG A 298 10.43 -3.13 -11.77
C ARG A 298 9.00 -2.63 -11.73
N ASP A 299 8.53 -2.01 -12.80
CA ASP A 299 7.17 -1.47 -12.89
C ASP A 299 6.08 -2.50 -12.51
N LYS A 300 6.24 -3.77 -12.94
CA LYS A 300 5.31 -4.84 -12.55
C LYS A 300 5.29 -5.13 -11.05
N ASP A 301 6.44 -4.97 -10.39
CA ASP A 301 6.59 -5.20 -8.96
C ASP A 301 5.98 -4.01 -8.18
N ILE A 302 6.16 -2.79 -8.70
CA ILE A 302 5.49 -1.58 -8.20
C ILE A 302 3.97 -1.74 -8.31
N GLU A 303 3.45 -2.21 -9.45
CA GLU A 303 2.02 -2.43 -9.64
C GLU A 303 1.43 -3.41 -8.59
N GLU A 304 2.18 -4.45 -8.19
CA GLU A 304 1.73 -5.36 -7.14
C GLU A 304 1.62 -4.64 -5.78
N TYR A 305 2.61 -3.83 -5.41
CA TYR A 305 2.53 -3.03 -4.18
C TYR A 305 1.40 -2.02 -4.22
N LEU A 306 1.20 -1.35 -5.35
CA LEU A 306 0.14 -0.37 -5.54
C LEU A 306 -1.26 -1.00 -5.60
N ARG A 307 -1.37 -2.28 -5.95
CA ARG A 307 -2.63 -3.00 -6.00
C ARG A 307 -3.39 -2.91 -4.67
N THR A 308 -2.67 -3.02 -3.56
CA THR A 308 -3.25 -3.06 -2.22
C THR A 308 -2.98 -1.82 -1.38
N ASN A 309 -1.82 -1.17 -1.60
CA ASN A 309 -1.38 -0.04 -0.78
C ASN A 309 -1.61 1.31 -1.46
N GLY A 310 -1.70 1.36 -2.80
CA GLY A 310 -2.01 2.55 -3.59
C GLY A 310 -3.52 2.84 -3.69
N THR A 311 -4.24 2.66 -2.59
CA THR A 311 -5.67 2.95 -2.42
C THR A 311 -5.86 3.88 -1.23
N ALA A 312 -6.98 4.59 -1.13
CA ALA A 312 -7.26 5.45 0.01
C ALA A 312 -7.16 4.70 1.35
N GLU A 313 -7.72 3.48 1.42
CA GLU A 313 -7.63 2.62 2.62
C GLU A 313 -6.19 2.17 2.92
N GLY A 314 -5.42 1.81 1.88
CA GLY A 314 -4.02 1.41 2.03
C GLY A 314 -3.15 2.56 2.52
N MET A 315 -3.35 3.77 1.99
CA MET A 315 -2.64 4.98 2.43
C MET A 315 -3.01 5.35 3.86
N ARG A 316 -4.30 5.36 4.20
CA ARG A 316 -4.77 5.59 5.57
C ARG A 316 -4.10 4.63 6.55
N ALA A 317 -4.11 3.34 6.24
CA ALA A 317 -3.49 2.31 7.07
C ALA A 317 -1.98 2.51 7.19
N GLY A 318 -1.28 2.81 6.09
CA GLY A 318 0.14 3.12 6.11
C GLY A 318 0.47 4.31 7.02
N PHE A 319 -0.26 5.42 6.89
CA PHE A 319 -0.07 6.60 7.74
C PHE A 319 -0.42 6.34 9.21
N ALA A 320 -1.40 5.46 9.48
CA ALA A 320 -1.78 5.10 10.84
C ALA A 320 -0.64 4.44 11.64
N TYR A 321 0.26 3.68 10.98
CA TYR A 321 1.48 3.17 11.59
C TYR A 321 2.39 4.29 12.10
N TYR A 322 2.56 5.36 11.32
CA TYR A 322 3.38 6.50 11.74
C TYR A 322 2.69 7.33 12.81
N LYS A 323 1.38 7.56 12.70
CA LYS A 323 0.57 8.27 13.71
C LYS A 323 0.60 7.57 15.08
N ALA A 324 0.82 6.25 15.12
CA ALA A 324 0.94 5.49 16.37
C ALA A 324 2.29 5.64 17.08
N PHE A 325 3.35 6.17 16.45
CA PHE A 325 4.68 6.27 17.05
C PHE A 325 4.74 6.92 18.45
N PRO A 326 4.02 8.02 18.75
CA PRO A 326 4.03 8.58 20.10
C PRO A 326 3.47 7.62 21.16
N ALA A 327 2.39 6.90 20.84
CA ALA A 327 1.80 5.89 21.72
C ALA A 327 2.73 4.68 21.88
N ASP A 328 3.37 4.22 20.79
CA ASP A 328 4.37 3.15 20.83
C ASP A 328 5.56 3.52 21.71
N ALA A 329 6.05 4.75 21.57
CA ALA A 329 7.18 5.22 22.38
C ALA A 329 6.86 5.25 23.88
N GLN A 330 5.65 5.65 24.24
CA GLN A 330 5.17 5.59 25.61
C GLN A 330 5.07 4.14 26.08
N TYR A 331 4.38 3.30 25.31
CA TYR A 331 4.18 1.88 25.63
C TYR A 331 5.52 1.16 25.82
N ASN A 332 6.45 1.32 24.89
CA ASN A 332 7.75 0.67 24.93
C ASN A 332 8.53 1.05 26.19
N ARG A 333 8.56 2.34 26.57
CA ARG A 333 9.25 2.79 27.80
C ARG A 333 8.58 2.30 29.06
N GLU A 334 7.28 2.09 29.09
CA GLU A 334 6.53 1.63 30.24
C GLU A 334 6.59 0.11 30.42
N GLN A 335 6.48 -0.64 29.33
CA GLN A 335 6.31 -2.09 29.36
C GLN A 335 7.62 -2.86 29.17
N PHE A 336 8.52 -2.37 28.33
CA PHE A 336 9.75 -3.08 27.99
C PHE A 336 10.95 -2.49 28.73
N LYS A 337 11.21 -3.03 29.92
CA LYS A 337 12.32 -2.61 30.76
C LYS A 337 13.51 -3.57 30.63
N GLY A 338 14.66 -3.01 30.35
CA GLY A 338 15.88 -3.77 30.06
C GLY A 338 16.09 -3.94 28.55
N LYS A 339 17.12 -4.70 28.23
CA LYS A 339 17.52 -4.95 26.83
C LYS A 339 17.25 -6.40 26.45
N LEU A 340 16.99 -6.63 25.18
CA LEU A 340 16.94 -7.96 24.60
C LEU A 340 18.32 -8.63 24.73
N THR A 341 18.33 -9.87 25.19
CA THR A 341 19.53 -10.68 25.35
C THR A 341 19.70 -11.73 24.25
N LEU A 342 18.63 -11.96 23.47
CA LEU A 342 18.70 -12.87 22.32
C LEU A 342 19.68 -12.33 21.27
N PRO A 343 20.31 -13.20 20.46
CA PRO A 343 21.23 -12.75 19.42
C PRO A 343 20.51 -11.94 18.33
N ILE A 344 21.07 -10.75 18.02
CA ILE A 344 20.52 -9.85 16.99
C ILE A 344 21.58 -9.47 15.97
N LEU A 345 21.20 -9.51 14.69
CA LEU A 345 21.98 -8.95 13.59
C LEU A 345 21.25 -7.69 13.09
N ALA A 346 21.92 -6.55 13.22
CA ALA A 346 21.44 -5.28 12.67
C ALA A 346 22.05 -5.03 11.29
N ILE A 347 21.21 -4.91 10.26
CA ILE A 347 21.65 -4.71 8.87
C ILE A 347 21.18 -3.36 8.37
N GLY A 348 22.12 -2.52 7.89
CA GLY A 348 21.83 -1.27 7.20
C GLY A 348 22.39 -1.28 5.79
N GLY A 349 21.69 -0.67 4.84
CA GLY A 349 22.20 -0.40 3.50
C GLY A 349 23.16 0.78 3.50
N GLU A 350 24.28 0.68 2.77
CA GLU A 350 25.31 1.72 2.71
C GLU A 350 24.73 3.09 2.29
N HIS A 351 23.75 3.09 1.40
CA HIS A 351 23.10 4.29 0.87
C HIS A 351 21.75 4.62 1.56
N SER A 352 21.54 4.08 2.77
CA SER A 352 20.34 4.32 3.58
C SER A 352 20.71 4.46 5.06
N PHE A 353 20.21 3.59 5.93
CA PHE A 353 20.48 3.70 7.37
C PHE A 353 21.92 3.36 7.78
N GLY A 354 22.62 2.50 7.03
CA GLY A 354 24.02 2.18 7.32
C GLY A 354 24.24 1.76 8.78
N GLU A 355 25.21 2.41 9.42
CA GLU A 355 25.55 2.17 10.84
C GLU A 355 24.46 2.64 11.82
N PHE A 356 23.57 3.55 11.39
CA PHE A 356 22.47 4.03 12.24
C PHE A 356 21.52 2.89 12.67
N GLN A 357 21.37 1.85 11.83
CA GLN A 357 20.62 0.66 12.18
C GLN A 357 21.18 -0.04 13.44
N LEU A 358 22.49 -0.23 13.49
CA LEU A 358 23.16 -0.80 14.67
C LEU A 358 23.01 0.12 15.89
N GLN A 359 23.26 1.41 15.73
CA GLN A 359 23.22 2.39 16.82
C GLN A 359 21.84 2.46 17.47
N GLY A 360 20.77 2.44 16.67
CA GLY A 360 19.40 2.43 17.15
C GLY A 360 19.07 1.15 17.93
N MET A 361 19.42 0.00 17.40
CA MET A 361 19.15 -1.29 18.04
C MET A 361 20.00 -1.51 19.30
N GLN A 362 21.18 -0.93 19.42
CA GLN A 362 22.02 -0.98 20.65
C GLN A 362 21.35 -0.32 21.86
N GLN A 363 20.37 0.57 21.64
CA GLN A 363 19.60 1.14 22.75
C GLN A 363 18.75 0.08 23.47
N VAL A 364 18.34 -0.97 22.77
CA VAL A 364 17.38 -1.98 23.24
C VAL A 364 17.90 -3.42 23.22
N ALA A 365 19.14 -3.64 22.83
CA ALA A 365 19.73 -4.98 22.73
C ALA A 365 21.16 -5.00 23.31
N GLU A 366 21.55 -6.13 23.93
CA GLU A 366 22.89 -6.36 24.48
C GLU A 366 23.74 -7.24 23.57
N ASN A 367 23.14 -8.33 23.07
CA ASN A 367 23.81 -9.31 22.22
C ASN A 367 23.55 -8.99 20.74
N ILE A 368 24.22 -7.97 20.24
CA ILE A 368 23.99 -7.44 18.90
C ILE A 368 25.29 -7.18 18.15
N ARG A 369 25.28 -7.49 16.85
CA ARG A 369 26.30 -7.05 15.90
C ARG A 369 25.67 -6.34 14.71
N GLY A 370 26.45 -5.48 14.03
CA GLY A 370 26.02 -4.73 12.86
C GLY A 370 26.72 -5.19 11.59
N VAL A 371 26.03 -5.09 10.48
CA VAL A 371 26.56 -5.22 9.11
C VAL A 371 26.00 -4.09 8.26
N VAL A 372 26.87 -3.40 7.53
CA VAL A 372 26.47 -2.48 6.47
C VAL A 372 26.65 -3.21 5.14
N ILE A 373 25.57 -3.36 4.39
CA ILE A 373 25.61 -4.02 3.08
C ILE A 373 25.98 -2.98 2.02
N PRO A 374 27.08 -3.24 1.24
CA PRO A 374 27.50 -2.31 0.20
C PRO A 374 26.48 -2.26 -0.95
N ASP A 375 26.48 -1.15 -1.68
CA ASP A 375 25.64 -0.92 -2.86
C ASP A 375 24.14 -1.15 -2.63
N ALA A 376 23.67 -1.01 -1.40
CA ALA A 376 22.26 -1.18 -1.02
C ALA A 376 21.65 0.12 -0.52
N GLY A 377 20.44 0.41 -0.99
CA GLY A 377 19.56 1.41 -0.44
C GLY A 377 18.66 0.83 0.67
N HIS A 378 17.45 1.38 0.80
CA HIS A 378 16.53 1.02 1.86
C HIS A 378 15.86 -0.35 1.63
N PHE A 379 15.55 -0.72 0.40
CA PHE A 379 14.81 -1.95 0.09
C PHE A 379 15.74 -3.16 -0.10
N ILE A 380 16.54 -3.48 0.94
CA ILE A 380 17.58 -4.52 0.91
C ILE A 380 17.10 -5.85 0.31
N PRO A 381 15.90 -6.41 0.66
CA PRO A 381 15.42 -7.66 0.06
C PRO A 381 15.16 -7.57 -1.44
N GLU A 382 14.94 -6.36 -1.95
CA GLU A 382 14.74 -6.10 -3.38
C GLU A 382 16.04 -5.80 -4.11
N GLU A 383 16.92 -5.03 -3.50
CA GLU A 383 18.11 -4.47 -4.13
C GLU A 383 19.29 -5.44 -4.18
N VAL A 384 19.50 -6.18 -3.09
CA VAL A 384 20.66 -7.06 -2.92
C VAL A 384 20.29 -8.41 -2.27
N PRO A 385 19.32 -9.15 -2.84
CA PRO A 385 18.74 -10.33 -2.22
C PRO A 385 19.76 -11.42 -1.93
N GLU A 386 20.76 -11.64 -2.79
CA GLU A 386 21.78 -12.68 -2.62
C GLU A 386 22.68 -12.40 -1.41
N LEU A 387 23.10 -11.13 -1.25
CA LEU A 387 23.90 -10.73 -0.09
C LEU A 387 23.09 -10.83 1.20
N LEU A 388 21.81 -10.44 1.16
CA LEU A 388 20.93 -10.58 2.32
C LEU A 388 20.78 -12.05 2.73
N VAL A 389 20.50 -12.96 1.79
CA VAL A 389 20.40 -14.38 2.07
C VAL A 389 21.69 -14.91 2.71
N GLN A 390 22.84 -14.54 2.19
CA GLN A 390 24.13 -14.94 2.74
C GLN A 390 24.30 -14.49 4.20
N GLN A 391 23.97 -13.22 4.52
CA GLN A 391 24.06 -12.70 5.87
C GLN A 391 23.08 -13.40 6.82
N MET A 392 21.84 -13.61 6.38
CA MET A 392 20.81 -14.28 7.19
C MET A 392 21.20 -15.74 7.48
N LEU A 393 21.59 -16.52 6.46
CA LEU A 393 21.98 -17.92 6.64
C LEU A 393 23.20 -18.05 7.53
N SER A 394 24.24 -17.23 7.32
CA SER A 394 25.42 -17.20 8.18
C SER A 394 25.05 -16.94 9.64
N PHE A 395 24.20 -15.95 9.91
CA PHE A 395 23.81 -15.58 11.26
C PHE A 395 22.91 -16.62 11.92
N PHE A 396 21.97 -17.19 11.21
CA PHE A 396 21.01 -18.16 11.77
C PHE A 396 21.64 -19.54 12.06
N GLN A 397 22.76 -19.87 11.45
CA GLN A 397 23.49 -21.15 11.64
C GLN A 397 24.53 -21.13 12.76
N GLU A 398 24.84 -19.98 13.34
CA GLU A 398 25.72 -19.85 14.53
C GLU A 398 25.07 -20.44 15.79
#